data_c260eddb0417941515b44455e8022c1e
#
_entry.id   c260eddb0417941515b44455e8022c1e
#
_cell.length_a   1.000
_cell.length_b   1.000
_cell.length_c   1.000
_cell.angle_alpha   90.00
_cell.angle_beta   90.00
_cell.angle_gamma   90.00
#
_symmetry.space_group_name_H-M   'P 1'
#
loop_
_entity.id
_entity.type
_entity.pdbx_description
1 polymer ?
#
loop_
_entity_poly.entity_id
_entity_poly.type
_entity_poly.pdbx_seq_one_letter_code
_entity_poly.pdbx_strand_id
1 'polypeptide(L)'
;KYLKEALLKLNPWLTPALLEDAIKTFESHMSSASLMQINEENYRHIRDGIPVKVKKQNGQIEEKKAIVIDFTNPENNDFLAIKEMKIHGDLYRRRTDIVGFVNGIPLLFIELKKNSVDVQNAYTDNYTDYLDTIPHLFYYNAFLMLSNGTEAKVGTLGSKYEFFHEWKRLSEREEGNVALETMLRGI
;
A
#
# COMPACT_ATOMS: atom_id res chain seq x y z
N LYS A 1 6.14 -2.19 14.28
CA LYS A 1 5.43 -1.64 15.44
C LYS A 1 3.95 -1.47 15.13
N TYR A 2 3.55 -0.57 14.23
CA TYR A 2 2.15 -0.28 13.90
C TYR A 2 1.33 -1.52 13.51
N LEU A 3 1.83 -2.36 12.58
CA LEU A 3 1.16 -3.59 12.17
C LEU A 3 0.88 -4.52 13.37
N LYS A 4 1.86 -4.68 14.26
CA LYS A 4 1.72 -5.53 15.45
C LYS A 4 0.63 -5.01 16.39
N GLU A 5 0.60 -3.70 16.62
CA GLU A 5 -0.41 -3.03 17.45
C GLU A 5 -1.81 -3.17 16.84
N ALA A 6 -1.93 -2.96 15.54
CA ALA A 6 -3.20 -3.11 14.82
C ALA A 6 -3.71 -4.56 14.84
N LEU A 7 -2.85 -5.55 14.58
CA LEU A 7 -3.23 -6.96 14.64
C LEU A 7 -3.77 -7.35 16.03
N LEU A 8 -3.13 -6.90 17.12
CA LEU A 8 -3.60 -7.15 18.47
C LEU A 8 -4.92 -6.46 18.78
N LYS A 9 -5.09 -5.21 18.31
CA LYS A 9 -6.31 -4.42 18.49
C LYS A 9 -7.49 -5.05 17.77
N LEU A 10 -7.30 -5.43 16.50
CA LEU A 10 -8.36 -5.95 15.64
C LEU A 10 -8.65 -7.43 15.91
N ASN A 11 -7.72 -8.18 16.51
CA ASN A 11 -7.84 -9.61 16.76
C ASN A 11 -7.48 -9.98 18.21
N PRO A 12 -8.36 -9.68 19.20
CA PRO A 12 -8.08 -9.93 20.62
C PRO A 12 -7.81 -11.40 20.98
N TRP A 13 -8.13 -12.32 20.06
CA TRP A 13 -7.89 -13.77 20.22
C TRP A 13 -6.45 -14.21 19.90
N LEU A 14 -5.62 -13.33 19.32
CA LEU A 14 -4.23 -13.63 19.02
C LEU A 14 -3.39 -13.69 20.29
N THR A 15 -2.82 -14.86 20.57
CA THR A 15 -1.75 -15.01 21.56
C THR A 15 -0.42 -14.47 20.99
N PRO A 16 0.60 -14.22 21.81
CA PRO A 16 1.90 -13.77 21.31
C PRO A 16 2.49 -14.68 20.22
N ALA A 17 2.38 -16.00 20.37
CA ALA A 17 2.86 -16.97 19.38
C ALA A 17 2.07 -16.89 18.07
N LEU A 18 0.74 -16.82 18.13
CA LEU A 18 -0.12 -16.70 16.95
C LEU A 18 0.07 -15.36 16.22
N LEU A 19 0.37 -14.29 16.97
CA LEU A 19 0.71 -12.99 16.40
C LEU A 19 2.02 -13.05 15.59
N GLU A 20 3.06 -13.70 16.12
CA GLU A 20 4.33 -13.89 15.42
C GLU A 20 4.15 -14.74 14.16
N ASP A 21 3.36 -15.82 14.25
CA ASP A 21 3.02 -16.64 13.09
C ASP A 21 2.26 -15.84 12.02
N ALA A 22 1.30 -15.00 12.42
CA ALA A 22 0.57 -14.13 11.50
C ALA A 22 1.51 -13.14 10.80
N ILE A 23 2.38 -12.46 11.54
CA ILE A 23 3.35 -11.51 10.99
C ILE A 23 4.30 -12.22 10.03
N LYS A 24 4.84 -13.38 10.43
CA LYS A 24 5.72 -14.18 9.58
C LYS A 24 5.03 -14.61 8.29
N THR A 25 3.77 -15.03 8.36
CA THR A 25 2.98 -15.39 7.17
C THR A 25 2.80 -14.19 6.25
N PHE A 26 2.50 -13.02 6.81
CA PHE A 26 2.27 -11.78 6.06
C PHE A 26 3.54 -11.21 5.41
N GLU A 27 4.70 -11.38 6.03
CA GLU A 27 5.98 -10.88 5.55
C GLU A 27 6.75 -11.89 4.68
N SER A 28 6.31 -13.16 4.64
CA SER A 28 6.99 -14.20 3.88
C SER A 28 6.52 -14.27 2.44
N HIS A 29 7.47 -14.27 1.51
CA HIS A 29 7.20 -14.43 0.09
C HIS A 29 8.10 -15.53 -0.50
N MET A 30 7.60 -16.21 -1.53
CA MET A 30 8.44 -17.15 -2.27
C MET A 30 9.56 -16.40 -2.99
N SER A 31 10.80 -16.84 -2.83
CA SER A 31 11.98 -16.20 -3.45
C SER A 31 11.94 -16.13 -4.98
N SER A 32 11.14 -16.97 -5.62
CA SER A 32 10.92 -16.99 -7.07
C SER A 32 9.68 -16.21 -7.52
N ALA A 33 8.91 -15.62 -6.58
CA ALA A 33 7.69 -14.90 -6.93
C ALA A 33 8.02 -13.54 -7.57
N SER A 34 7.29 -13.20 -8.62
CA SER A 34 7.35 -11.86 -9.22
C SER A 34 6.74 -10.83 -8.28
N LEU A 35 7.08 -9.55 -8.46
CA LEU A 35 6.50 -8.45 -7.70
C LEU A 35 4.95 -8.47 -7.72
N MET A 36 4.36 -8.76 -8.89
CA MET A 36 2.90 -8.85 -9.03
C MET A 36 2.31 -10.01 -8.23
N GLN A 37 2.96 -11.17 -8.21
CA GLN A 37 2.50 -12.32 -7.41
C GLN A 37 2.57 -12.02 -5.90
N ILE A 38 3.65 -11.38 -5.45
CA ILE A 38 3.79 -10.92 -4.05
C ILE A 38 2.67 -9.93 -3.70
N ASN A 39 2.46 -8.94 -4.55
CA ASN A 39 1.42 -7.93 -4.32
C ASN A 39 0.01 -8.56 -4.30
N GLU A 40 -0.30 -9.48 -5.20
CA GLU A 40 -1.59 -10.19 -5.25
C GLU A 40 -1.82 -11.04 -3.98
N GLU A 41 -0.80 -11.74 -3.49
CA GLU A 41 -0.89 -12.52 -2.25
C GLU A 41 -1.14 -11.61 -1.05
N ASN A 42 -0.40 -10.52 -0.95
CA ASN A 42 -0.59 -9.53 0.12
C ASN A 42 -1.95 -8.83 0.03
N TYR A 43 -2.44 -8.53 -1.16
CA TYR A 43 -3.79 -8.01 -1.35
C TYR A 43 -4.86 -8.96 -0.78
N ARG A 44 -4.72 -10.27 -1.02
CA ARG A 44 -5.62 -11.29 -0.45
C ARG A 44 -5.55 -11.28 1.08
N HIS A 45 -4.35 -11.21 1.67
CA HIS A 45 -4.19 -11.11 3.13
C HIS A 45 -4.81 -9.84 3.70
N ILE A 46 -4.68 -8.71 3.01
CA ILE A 46 -5.28 -7.42 3.43
C ILE A 46 -6.80 -7.48 3.35
N ARG A 47 -7.36 -8.03 2.26
CA ARG A 47 -8.80 -8.11 2.02
C ARG A 47 -9.49 -9.16 2.90
N ASP A 48 -8.92 -10.36 2.97
CA ASP A 48 -9.57 -11.55 3.54
C ASP A 48 -9.06 -11.91 4.94
N GLY A 49 -8.00 -11.26 5.40
CA GLY A 49 -7.27 -11.57 6.62
C GLY A 49 -6.16 -12.61 6.42
N ILE A 50 -5.17 -12.57 7.33
CA ILE A 50 -4.03 -13.50 7.34
C ILE A 50 -4.48 -14.85 7.92
N PRO A 51 -4.25 -15.99 7.23
CA PRO A 51 -4.59 -17.31 7.76
C PRO A 51 -3.68 -17.68 8.95
N VAL A 52 -4.30 -18.04 10.06
CA VAL A 52 -3.61 -18.45 11.30
C VAL A 52 -4.18 -19.77 11.78
N LYS A 53 -3.30 -20.74 12.02
CA LYS A 53 -3.67 -22.08 12.51
C LYS A 53 -3.77 -22.07 14.04
N VAL A 54 -4.98 -22.25 14.55
CA VAL A 54 -5.28 -22.28 15.99
C VAL A 54 -5.55 -23.70 16.45
N LYS A 55 -4.78 -24.18 17.43
CA LYS A 55 -5.02 -25.50 18.04
C LYS A 55 -6.09 -25.38 19.11
N LYS A 56 -7.19 -26.11 18.95
CA LYS A 56 -8.30 -26.23 19.93
C LYS A 56 -7.89 -27.12 21.12
N GLN A 57 -8.64 -27.03 22.21
CA GLN A 57 -8.44 -27.86 23.41
C GLN A 57 -8.56 -29.35 23.12
N ASN A 58 -9.36 -29.74 22.14
CA ASN A 58 -9.53 -31.15 21.71
C ASN A 58 -8.41 -31.62 20.77
N GLY A 59 -7.36 -30.81 20.53
CA GLY A 59 -6.24 -31.11 19.63
C GLY A 59 -6.49 -30.85 18.15
N GLN A 60 -7.70 -30.52 17.74
CA GLN A 60 -8.01 -30.15 16.36
C GLN A 60 -7.38 -28.80 15.98
N ILE A 61 -6.99 -28.66 14.71
CA ILE A 61 -6.50 -27.39 14.14
C ILE A 61 -7.65 -26.73 13.41
N GLU A 62 -7.89 -25.47 13.74
CA GLU A 62 -8.82 -24.57 13.04
C GLU A 62 -8.04 -23.44 12.39
N GLU A 63 -8.35 -23.11 11.14
CA GLU A 63 -7.81 -21.91 10.50
C GLU A 63 -8.74 -20.72 10.79
N LYS A 64 -8.17 -19.66 11.38
CA LYS A 64 -8.84 -18.38 11.57
C LYS A 64 -8.15 -17.30 10.70
N LYS A 65 -8.90 -16.27 10.37
CA LYS A 65 -8.38 -15.12 9.61
C LYS A 65 -8.11 -13.96 10.57
N ALA A 66 -6.86 -13.52 10.64
CA ALA A 66 -6.49 -12.32 11.39
C ALA A 66 -6.70 -11.08 10.52
N ILE A 67 -7.60 -10.19 10.95
CA ILE A 67 -7.95 -8.95 10.25
C ILE A 67 -6.75 -7.99 10.32
N VAL A 68 -6.38 -7.44 9.17
CA VAL A 68 -5.25 -6.52 9.03
C VAL A 68 -5.74 -5.07 8.95
N ILE A 69 -6.87 -4.86 8.27
CA ILE A 69 -7.55 -3.56 8.11
C ILE A 69 -9.02 -3.74 8.41
N ASP A 70 -9.59 -2.88 9.25
CA ASP A 70 -11.02 -2.82 9.47
C ASP A 70 -11.67 -1.91 8.43
N PHE A 71 -12.22 -2.53 7.37
CA PHE A 71 -12.92 -1.82 6.31
C PHE A 71 -14.33 -1.39 6.72
N THR A 72 -14.90 -1.99 7.76
CA THR A 72 -16.26 -1.67 8.23
C THR A 72 -16.26 -0.42 9.10
N ASN A 73 -15.25 -0.29 9.97
CA ASN A 73 -15.07 0.85 10.84
C ASN A 73 -13.66 1.43 10.65
N PRO A 74 -13.47 2.31 9.65
CA PRO A 74 -12.15 2.84 9.28
C PRO A 74 -11.42 3.53 10.42
N GLU A 75 -12.14 4.12 11.39
CA GLU A 75 -11.60 4.76 12.60
C GLU A 75 -10.85 3.79 13.53
N ASN A 76 -11.00 2.50 13.35
CA ASN A 76 -10.23 1.49 14.08
C ASN A 76 -8.80 1.35 13.55
N ASN A 77 -8.49 1.92 12.38
CA ASN A 77 -7.18 1.84 11.77
C ASN A 77 -6.33 3.07 12.09
N ASP A 78 -5.01 2.87 12.02
CA ASP A 78 -4.02 3.95 12.10
C ASP A 78 -3.62 4.40 10.69
N PHE A 79 -3.78 5.69 10.41
CA PHE A 79 -3.38 6.31 9.13
C PHE A 79 -2.13 7.16 9.33
N LEU A 80 -1.13 6.96 8.46
CA LEU A 80 0.12 7.71 8.50
C LEU A 80 0.57 8.05 7.08
N ALA A 81 0.98 9.29 6.84
CA ALA A 81 1.67 9.69 5.62
C ALA A 81 3.08 10.16 5.96
N ILE A 82 4.08 9.63 5.26
CA ILE A 82 5.49 9.99 5.44
C ILE A 82 5.98 10.70 4.17
N LYS A 83 6.46 11.93 4.33
CA LYS A 83 7.11 12.69 3.26
C LYS A 83 8.60 12.38 3.23
N GLU A 84 9.17 12.37 2.02
CA GLU A 84 10.61 12.22 1.78
C GLU A 84 11.21 11.00 2.49
N MET A 85 10.47 9.89 2.47
CA MET A 85 10.90 8.65 3.10
C MET A 85 12.12 8.08 2.38
N LYS A 86 13.20 7.84 3.14
CA LYS A 86 14.41 7.20 2.62
C LYS A 86 14.28 5.69 2.71
N ILE A 87 14.39 5.03 1.58
CA ILE A 87 14.25 3.58 1.45
C ILE A 87 15.57 3.00 0.94
N HIS A 88 16.00 1.91 1.54
CA HIS A 88 17.21 1.20 1.21
C HIS A 88 16.85 -0.09 0.46
N GLY A 89 17.25 -0.20 -0.80
CA GLY A 89 17.30 -1.44 -1.55
C GLY A 89 18.65 -2.13 -1.34
N ASP A 90 18.87 -3.22 -2.05
CA ASP A 90 20.10 -4.03 -1.93
C ASP A 90 21.36 -3.20 -2.33
N LEU A 91 21.26 -2.43 -3.38
CA LEU A 91 22.37 -1.63 -3.92
C LEU A 91 22.13 -0.13 -3.89
N TYR A 92 20.88 0.30 -3.81
CA TYR A 92 20.50 1.69 -4.00
C TYR A 92 19.74 2.23 -2.80
N ARG A 93 19.82 3.56 -2.63
CA ARG A 93 18.97 4.31 -1.71
C ARG A 93 18.10 5.25 -2.51
N ARG A 94 16.81 5.26 -2.20
CA ARG A 94 15.86 6.16 -2.84
C ARG A 94 15.13 6.99 -1.80
N ARG A 95 14.63 8.13 -2.24
CA ARG A 95 13.81 9.03 -1.44
C ARG A 95 12.52 9.26 -2.20
N THR A 96 11.44 8.74 -1.66
CA THR A 96 10.09 8.91 -2.21
C THR A 96 9.51 10.26 -1.77
N ASP A 97 8.56 10.80 -2.53
CA ASP A 97 7.92 12.03 -2.11
C ASP A 97 6.93 11.79 -0.96
N ILE A 98 5.93 10.93 -1.15
CA ILE A 98 4.96 10.60 -0.10
C ILE A 98 4.62 9.11 -0.17
N VAL A 99 4.60 8.46 1.01
CA VAL A 99 4.07 7.10 1.17
C VAL A 99 2.99 7.13 2.24
N GLY A 100 1.81 6.63 1.89
CA GLY A 100 0.66 6.50 2.79
C GLY A 100 0.54 5.09 3.34
N PHE A 101 0.31 5.00 4.64
CA PHE A 101 0.22 3.75 5.39
C PHE A 101 -1.12 3.62 6.08
N VAL A 102 -1.64 2.40 6.11
CA VAL A 102 -2.74 1.99 6.98
C VAL A 102 -2.23 0.86 7.86
N ASN A 103 -2.34 1.01 9.17
CA ASN A 103 -1.83 0.03 10.15
C ASN A 103 -0.35 -0.34 9.95
N GLY A 104 0.45 0.61 9.42
CA GLY A 104 1.87 0.41 9.11
C GLY A 104 2.15 -0.31 7.79
N ILE A 105 1.12 -0.57 6.98
CA ILE A 105 1.23 -1.20 5.66
C ILE A 105 1.28 -0.10 4.58
N PRO A 106 2.30 -0.04 3.70
CA PRO A 106 2.43 0.99 2.67
C PRO A 106 1.47 0.71 1.50
N LEU A 107 0.28 1.32 1.52
CA LEU A 107 -0.76 1.11 0.52
C LEU A 107 -0.75 2.14 -0.60
N LEU A 108 -0.38 3.37 -0.29
CA LEU A 108 -0.40 4.49 -1.22
C LEU A 108 1.01 5.00 -1.48
N PHE A 109 1.35 5.14 -2.75
CA PHE A 109 2.55 5.82 -3.20
C PHE A 109 2.19 7.05 -4.02
N ILE A 110 2.78 8.20 -3.71
CA ILE A 110 2.58 9.46 -4.44
C ILE A 110 3.93 10.00 -4.87
N GLU A 111 4.09 10.26 -6.15
CA GLU A 111 5.27 10.92 -6.72
C GLU A 111 4.87 12.25 -7.34
N LEU A 112 5.63 13.29 -7.02
CA LEU A 112 5.34 14.67 -7.36
C LEU A 112 6.42 15.26 -8.28
N LYS A 113 5.97 16.10 -9.19
CA LYS A 113 6.83 16.93 -10.05
C LYS A 113 6.49 18.40 -9.88
N LYS A 114 7.39 19.26 -10.30
CA LYS A 114 7.09 20.71 -10.39
C LYS A 114 6.06 20.95 -11.48
N ASN A 115 5.25 22.01 -11.35
CA ASN A 115 4.21 22.37 -12.32
C ASN A 115 4.72 22.57 -13.76
N SER A 116 6.01 22.91 -13.91
CA SER A 116 6.64 23.07 -15.22
C SER A 116 7.15 21.76 -15.85
N VAL A 117 6.97 20.65 -15.17
CA VAL A 117 7.44 19.33 -15.61
C VAL A 117 6.23 18.45 -15.93
N ASP A 118 6.30 17.72 -17.05
CA ASP A 118 5.27 16.77 -17.44
C ASP A 118 5.09 15.70 -16.33
N VAL A 119 3.84 15.42 -15.97
CA VAL A 119 3.49 14.40 -14.97
C VAL A 119 3.98 13.00 -15.39
N GLN A 120 4.14 12.75 -16.68
CA GLN A 120 4.71 11.50 -17.19
C GLN A 120 6.13 11.24 -16.66
N ASN A 121 6.90 12.28 -16.37
CA ASN A 121 8.24 12.11 -15.80
C ASN A 121 8.22 11.52 -14.38
N ALA A 122 7.13 11.65 -13.64
CA ALA A 122 6.97 10.94 -12.35
C ALA A 122 6.89 9.42 -12.57
N TYR A 123 6.32 8.99 -13.71
CA TYR A 123 6.29 7.59 -14.10
C TYR A 123 7.66 7.13 -14.63
N THR A 124 8.19 7.80 -15.66
CA THR A 124 9.38 7.33 -16.40
C THR A 124 10.67 7.43 -15.61
N ASP A 125 10.84 8.50 -14.82
CA ASP A 125 12.12 8.77 -14.15
C ASP A 125 12.16 8.21 -12.72
N ASN A 126 11.00 8.16 -12.04
CA ASN A 126 10.94 7.79 -10.63
C ASN A 126 10.29 6.43 -10.42
N TYR A 127 9.02 6.26 -10.78
CA TYR A 127 8.31 5.02 -10.49
C TYR A 127 8.97 3.79 -11.12
N THR A 128 9.39 3.86 -12.40
CA THR A 128 10.09 2.74 -13.06
C THR A 128 11.44 2.44 -12.40
N ASP A 129 12.22 3.47 -12.03
CA ASP A 129 13.48 3.29 -11.28
C ASP A 129 13.23 2.65 -9.90
N TYR A 130 12.15 3.01 -9.21
CA TYR A 130 11.83 2.44 -7.90
C TYR A 130 11.38 0.98 -7.99
N LEU A 131 10.72 0.58 -9.07
CA LEU A 131 10.40 -0.83 -9.32
C LEU A 131 11.66 -1.69 -9.43
N ASP A 132 12.72 -1.17 -10.01
CA ASP A 132 13.99 -1.87 -10.18
C ASP A 132 14.87 -1.80 -8.93
N THR A 133 14.85 -0.68 -8.21
CA THR A 133 15.84 -0.39 -7.15
C THR A 133 15.33 -0.65 -5.73
N ILE A 134 14.02 -0.47 -5.50
CA ILE A 134 13.36 -0.65 -4.20
C ILE A 134 12.00 -1.35 -4.34
N PRO A 135 11.90 -2.50 -5.05
CA PRO A 135 10.61 -3.17 -5.36
C PRO A 135 9.79 -3.52 -4.12
N HIS A 136 10.43 -3.76 -2.97
CA HIS A 136 9.75 -4.10 -1.73
C HIS A 136 8.82 -2.99 -1.20
N LEU A 137 8.98 -1.74 -1.64
CA LEU A 137 8.02 -0.67 -1.37
C LEU A 137 6.62 -0.99 -1.90
N PHE A 138 6.56 -1.75 -3.01
CA PHE A 138 5.32 -2.03 -3.74
C PHE A 138 4.71 -3.39 -3.41
N TYR A 139 5.27 -4.16 -2.49
CA TYR A 139 4.74 -5.48 -2.11
C TYR A 139 3.29 -5.42 -1.61
N TYR A 140 2.90 -4.32 -0.99
CA TYR A 140 1.56 -4.11 -0.43
C TYR A 140 0.80 -2.96 -1.11
N ASN A 141 1.37 -2.37 -2.16
CA ASN A 141 0.81 -1.17 -2.77
C ASN A 141 -0.58 -1.45 -3.34
N ALA A 142 -1.56 -0.61 -2.99
CA ALA A 142 -2.92 -0.68 -3.50
C ALA A 142 -3.07 0.21 -4.74
N PHE A 143 -2.51 1.42 -4.71
CA PHE A 143 -2.56 2.35 -5.84
C PHE A 143 -1.45 3.40 -5.78
N LEU A 144 -1.22 3.99 -6.94
CA LEU A 144 -0.18 4.94 -7.25
C LEU A 144 -0.80 6.26 -7.68
N MET A 145 -0.24 7.37 -7.21
CA MET A 145 -0.61 8.70 -7.65
C MET A 145 0.60 9.43 -8.22
N LEU A 146 0.43 10.04 -9.37
CA LEU A 146 1.43 10.88 -10.02
C LEU A 146 0.85 12.27 -10.20
N SER A 147 1.58 13.32 -9.83
CA SER A 147 1.09 14.68 -10.00
C SER A 147 2.23 15.68 -10.21
N ASN A 148 1.92 16.77 -10.92
CA ASN A 148 2.75 17.96 -10.99
C ASN A 148 2.06 19.20 -10.37
N GLY A 149 0.95 18.97 -9.65
CA GLY A 149 0.14 20.01 -9.01
C GLY A 149 -0.99 20.55 -9.88
N THR A 150 -0.86 20.50 -11.21
CA THR A 150 -1.92 20.88 -12.16
C THR A 150 -2.61 19.68 -12.79
N GLU A 151 -1.88 18.59 -12.94
CA GLU A 151 -2.37 17.31 -13.41
C GLU A 151 -2.14 16.25 -12.33
N ALA A 152 -3.09 15.33 -12.23
CA ALA A 152 -2.99 14.21 -11.31
C ALA A 152 -3.55 12.94 -11.97
N LYS A 153 -2.80 11.85 -11.82
CA LYS A 153 -3.14 10.56 -12.38
C LYS A 153 -3.07 9.48 -11.32
N VAL A 154 -4.02 8.54 -11.36
CA VAL A 154 -4.04 7.37 -10.48
C VAL A 154 -3.89 6.09 -11.30
N GLY A 155 -3.11 5.17 -10.81
CA GLY A 155 -2.90 3.86 -11.40
C GLY A 155 -2.62 2.80 -10.35
N THR A 156 -2.37 1.59 -10.81
CA THR A 156 -2.03 0.44 -9.96
C THR A 156 -0.69 -0.14 -10.37
N LEU A 157 -0.11 -0.95 -9.50
CA LEU A 157 1.14 -1.65 -9.77
C LEU A 157 1.06 -2.43 -11.10
N GLY A 158 2.09 -2.30 -11.93
CA GLY A 158 2.18 -2.96 -13.23
C GLY A 158 1.43 -2.29 -14.38
N SER A 159 0.63 -1.24 -14.10
CA SER A 159 -0.03 -0.47 -15.16
C SER A 159 0.99 0.34 -15.97
N LYS A 160 0.87 0.31 -17.29
CA LYS A 160 1.58 1.26 -18.15
C LYS A 160 0.99 2.65 -17.98
N TYR A 161 1.80 3.70 -18.25
CA TYR A 161 1.39 5.09 -18.09
C TYR A 161 0.07 5.44 -18.80
N GLU A 162 -0.16 4.91 -19.98
CA GLU A 162 -1.38 5.10 -20.78
C GLU A 162 -2.67 4.64 -20.09
N PHE A 163 -2.55 3.76 -19.07
CA PHE A 163 -3.67 3.25 -18.28
C PHE A 163 -3.83 3.95 -16.94
N PHE A 164 -3.00 4.97 -16.67
CA PHE A 164 -3.23 5.83 -15.52
C PHE A 164 -4.38 6.79 -15.83
N HIS A 165 -5.41 6.76 -14.98
CA HIS A 165 -6.57 7.61 -15.11
C HIS A 165 -6.31 9.02 -14.60
N GLU A 166 -6.74 10.02 -15.36
CA GLU A 166 -6.87 11.37 -14.85
C GLU A 166 -8.06 11.41 -13.91
N TRP A 167 -7.82 11.90 -12.70
CA TRP A 167 -8.91 12.19 -11.79
C TRP A 167 -9.53 13.54 -12.18
N LYS A 168 -10.71 13.52 -12.77
CA LYS A 168 -11.24 14.72 -13.42
C LYS A 168 -12.04 15.63 -12.49
N ARG A 169 -12.87 15.11 -11.58
CA ARG A 169 -13.76 15.92 -10.72
C ARG A 169 -14.31 15.10 -9.56
N LEU A 170 -14.58 15.74 -8.41
CA LEU A 170 -15.39 15.18 -7.34
C LEU A 170 -16.88 15.35 -7.61
N SER A 171 -17.26 16.37 -8.38
CA SER A 171 -18.64 16.62 -8.80
C SER A 171 -18.69 17.26 -10.20
N GLU A 172 -19.83 17.14 -10.89
CA GLU A 172 -20.07 17.76 -12.20
C GLU A 172 -20.01 19.31 -12.18
N ARG A 173 -20.06 19.92 -10.98
CA ARG A 173 -20.05 21.38 -10.79
C ARG A 173 -18.67 21.99 -10.59
N GLU A 174 -17.63 21.17 -10.44
CA GLU A 174 -16.26 21.67 -10.30
C GLU A 174 -15.71 22.07 -11.66
N GLU A 175 -15.43 23.37 -11.80
CA GLU A 175 -14.74 23.95 -12.97
C GLU A 175 -13.24 24.07 -12.64
N GLY A 176 -12.38 23.62 -13.56
CA GLY A 176 -10.93 23.79 -13.46
C GLY A 176 -10.13 22.50 -13.58
N ASN A 177 -8.81 22.63 -13.55
CA ASN A 177 -7.88 21.52 -13.59
C ASN A 177 -7.88 20.78 -12.25
N VAL A 178 -7.82 19.48 -12.33
CA VAL A 178 -7.82 18.60 -11.16
C VAL A 178 -6.48 18.68 -10.45
N ALA A 179 -6.44 19.47 -9.39
CA ALA A 179 -5.31 19.49 -8.49
C ALA A 179 -5.20 18.15 -7.71
N LEU A 180 -3.98 17.83 -7.27
CA LEU A 180 -3.72 16.71 -6.36
C LEU A 180 -4.70 16.70 -5.16
N GLU A 181 -5.06 17.87 -4.64
CA GLU A 181 -6.02 18.02 -3.54
C GLU A 181 -7.40 17.40 -3.85
N THR A 182 -7.93 17.64 -5.05
CA THR A 182 -9.22 17.08 -5.49
C THR A 182 -9.16 15.55 -5.57
N MET A 183 -8.04 15.02 -6.07
CA MET A 183 -7.83 13.59 -6.12
C MET A 183 -7.75 12.96 -4.72
N LEU A 184 -7.03 13.59 -3.79
CA LEU A 184 -6.90 13.11 -2.40
C LEU A 184 -8.22 13.16 -1.61
N ARG A 185 -9.15 14.04 -1.99
CA ARG A 185 -10.50 14.10 -1.38
C ARG A 185 -11.44 13.03 -1.92
N GLY A 186 -11.17 12.47 -3.09
CA GLY A 186 -12.01 11.48 -3.76
C GLY A 186 -11.65 10.02 -3.44
N ILE A 187 -10.61 9.81 -2.65
CA ILE A 187 -10.11 8.52 -2.18
C ILE A 187 -10.40 8.39 -0.69
#